data_7e37b098fea173fba6e48d716535ee21
#
_entry.id   7e37b098fea173fba6e48d716535ee21
#
_cell.length_a   1.000
_cell.length_b   1.000
_cell.length_c   1.000
_cell.angle_alpha   90.00
_cell.angle_beta   90.00
_cell.angle_gamma   90.00
#
_symmetry.space_group_name_H-M   'P 1'
#
loop_
_entity.id
_entity.type
_entity.pdbx_description
1 polymer ?
#
loop_
_entity_poly.entity_id
_entity_poly.type
_entity_poly.pdbx_seq_one_letter_code
_entity_poly.pdbx_strand_id
1 'polypeptide(L)'
;MESSIITLLSMKKNKIMRLEDISKELGVEDSERFNKAIKSLEEEGVIFRDKKGRYTMTSNTSLKKGKIKITKRKGPIVVFEDKTEALVSYKDHKSLENHDIVLVDISNNTAKVVKILKREYHDYIGEVIKEGKNYIVRNKDYEDVILNTIYPLGTKVLIDGKTFEVKEVLGHKDDVGTREKEILTENGFPISFSDEYLKELEDIPSEISEEEIITSKRNGVKDIRNISLVTIDGDDTKDFDDAVGVYNDDIYVSIANVANYIKDGTCIWEDTMKRGISVYPPGMVNPMLHHNISNGICSLIPGEDRFSVTTSIKLDDKGTAISYKVYPSIINSKKRMTYSEV
;
A
#
# COMPACT_ATOMS: atom_id res chain seq x y z
N MET A 1 4.20 -22.32 -18.49
CA MET A 1 2.97 -22.53 -19.31
C MET A 1 2.71 -21.34 -20.23
N GLU A 2 2.54 -20.13 -19.70
CA GLU A 2 2.28 -18.91 -20.52
C GLU A 2 3.33 -18.68 -21.60
N SER A 3 4.63 -18.74 -21.27
CA SER A 3 5.72 -18.60 -22.24
C SER A 3 5.64 -19.62 -23.39
N SER A 4 5.23 -20.85 -23.10
CA SER A 4 5.06 -21.89 -24.12
C SER A 4 3.89 -21.59 -25.06
N ILE A 5 2.77 -21.08 -24.54
CA ILE A 5 1.60 -20.65 -25.34
C ILE A 5 1.97 -19.48 -26.23
N ILE A 6 2.67 -18.46 -25.67
CA ILE A 6 3.16 -17.28 -26.42
C ILE A 6 4.08 -17.73 -27.54
N THR A 7 5.06 -18.59 -27.25
CA THR A 7 6.01 -19.10 -28.24
C THR A 7 5.30 -19.82 -29.36
N LEU A 8 4.35 -20.72 -29.02
CA LEU A 8 3.58 -21.47 -30.02
C LEU A 8 2.78 -20.55 -30.95
N LEU A 9 2.05 -19.59 -30.40
CA LEU A 9 1.23 -18.64 -31.18
C LEU A 9 2.06 -17.61 -31.96
N SER A 10 3.31 -17.34 -31.51
CA SER A 10 4.24 -16.40 -32.17
C SER A 10 5.02 -17.05 -33.31
N MET A 11 5.37 -18.34 -33.24
CA MET A 11 6.20 -19.03 -34.21
C MET A 11 5.64 -19.10 -35.64
N LYS A 12 4.31 -19.00 -35.76
CA LYS A 12 3.65 -18.99 -37.07
C LYS A 12 2.84 -17.69 -37.16
N LYS A 13 3.41 -16.71 -37.84
CA LYS A 13 2.75 -15.43 -38.14
C LYS A 13 1.35 -15.72 -38.71
N ASN A 14 0.31 -15.13 -38.06
CA ASN A 14 -1.11 -15.33 -38.37
C ASN A 14 -1.71 -16.70 -37.97
N LYS A 15 -1.08 -17.47 -37.11
CA LYS A 15 -1.66 -18.73 -36.65
C LYS A 15 -2.85 -18.42 -35.72
N ILE A 16 -4.02 -18.87 -36.13
CA ILE A 16 -5.26 -18.84 -35.35
C ILE A 16 -5.58 -20.26 -34.94
N MET A 17 -5.66 -20.56 -33.65
CA MET A 17 -5.82 -21.92 -33.13
C MET A 17 -7.01 -22.04 -32.19
N ARG A 18 -7.66 -23.19 -32.15
CA ARG A 18 -8.61 -23.53 -31.09
C ARG A 18 -7.86 -23.95 -29.82
N LEU A 19 -8.53 -23.88 -28.68
CA LEU A 19 -7.94 -24.26 -27.40
C LEU A 19 -7.41 -25.71 -27.42
N GLU A 20 -8.18 -26.62 -27.99
CA GLU A 20 -7.85 -28.04 -28.14
C GLU A 20 -6.57 -28.25 -28.96
N ASP A 21 -6.40 -27.46 -30.04
CA ASP A 21 -5.21 -27.56 -30.89
C ASP A 21 -3.96 -27.04 -30.17
N ILE A 22 -4.10 -25.97 -29.36
CA ILE A 22 -3.02 -25.43 -28.53
C ILE A 22 -2.58 -26.46 -27.49
N SER A 23 -3.55 -27.05 -26.78
CA SER A 23 -3.30 -28.10 -25.80
C SER A 23 -2.57 -29.30 -26.42
N LYS A 24 -3.02 -29.76 -27.58
CA LYS A 24 -2.44 -30.89 -28.29
C LYS A 24 -1.01 -30.61 -28.79
N GLU A 25 -0.76 -29.43 -29.36
CA GLU A 25 0.60 -29.08 -29.84
C GLU A 25 1.61 -28.88 -28.70
N LEU A 26 1.15 -28.47 -27.53
CA LEU A 26 1.98 -28.33 -26.33
C LEU A 26 2.14 -29.63 -25.55
N GLY A 27 1.41 -30.70 -25.93
CA GLY A 27 1.43 -31.99 -25.22
C GLY A 27 0.94 -31.88 -23.79
N VAL A 28 0.02 -30.94 -23.50
CA VAL A 28 -0.56 -30.74 -22.17
C VAL A 28 -2.01 -31.17 -22.21
N GLU A 29 -2.46 -31.88 -21.16
CA GLU A 29 -3.88 -32.13 -20.95
C GLU A 29 -4.61 -30.82 -20.66
N ASP A 30 -5.93 -30.76 -20.94
CA ASP A 30 -6.80 -29.66 -20.57
C ASP A 30 -6.92 -29.59 -19.04
N SER A 31 -5.88 -29.07 -18.41
CA SER A 31 -5.71 -28.96 -16.97
C SER A 31 -6.10 -27.57 -16.49
N GLU A 32 -6.49 -27.48 -15.21
CA GLU A 32 -6.77 -26.19 -14.55
C GLU A 32 -5.63 -25.17 -14.74
N ARG A 33 -4.39 -25.65 -14.69
CA ARG A 33 -3.20 -24.80 -14.88
C ARG A 33 -3.08 -24.25 -16.31
N PHE A 34 -3.45 -25.05 -17.32
CA PHE A 34 -3.46 -24.61 -18.72
C PHE A 34 -4.55 -23.57 -18.96
N ASN A 35 -5.77 -23.85 -18.49
CA ASN A 35 -6.90 -22.93 -18.60
C ASN A 35 -6.65 -21.60 -17.87
N LYS A 36 -6.02 -21.66 -16.70
CA LYS A 36 -5.62 -20.46 -15.95
C LYS A 36 -4.60 -19.62 -16.72
N ALA A 37 -3.61 -20.25 -17.38
CA ALA A 37 -2.64 -19.55 -18.19
C ALA A 37 -3.26 -18.90 -19.44
N ILE A 38 -4.16 -19.58 -20.14
CA ILE A 38 -4.92 -19.00 -21.27
C ILE A 38 -5.74 -17.80 -20.83
N LYS A 39 -6.44 -17.93 -19.70
CA LYS A 39 -7.27 -16.85 -19.14
C LYS A 39 -6.42 -15.64 -18.77
N SER A 40 -5.30 -15.85 -18.07
CA SER A 40 -4.36 -14.79 -17.71
C SER A 40 -3.87 -14.02 -18.95
N LEU A 41 -3.39 -14.72 -19.97
CA LEU A 41 -2.90 -14.11 -21.21
C LEU A 41 -3.99 -13.33 -21.98
N GLU A 42 -5.25 -13.82 -21.91
CA GLU A 42 -6.39 -13.16 -22.52
C GLU A 42 -6.80 -11.89 -21.74
N GLU A 43 -6.77 -11.93 -20.40
CA GLU A 43 -7.03 -10.80 -19.51
C GLU A 43 -5.93 -9.73 -19.61
N GLU A 44 -4.69 -10.13 -19.80
CA GLU A 44 -3.57 -9.21 -20.07
C GLU A 44 -3.59 -8.61 -21.47
N GLY A 45 -4.41 -9.17 -22.37
CA GLY A 45 -4.49 -8.74 -23.75
C GLY A 45 -3.29 -9.16 -24.62
N VAL A 46 -2.52 -10.14 -24.18
CA VAL A 46 -1.41 -10.74 -24.93
C VAL A 46 -1.94 -11.60 -26.08
N ILE A 47 -2.98 -12.38 -25.80
CA ILE A 47 -3.72 -13.16 -26.80
C ILE A 47 -5.15 -12.63 -26.93
N PHE A 48 -5.71 -12.82 -28.10
CA PHE A 48 -7.09 -12.44 -28.43
C PHE A 48 -7.90 -13.65 -28.86
N ARG A 49 -9.12 -13.79 -28.30
CA ARG A 49 -10.10 -14.81 -28.67
C ARG A 49 -11.13 -14.22 -29.62
N ASP A 50 -11.25 -14.77 -30.82
CA ASP A 50 -12.24 -14.33 -31.81
C ASP A 50 -13.66 -14.86 -31.49
N LYS A 51 -14.65 -14.37 -32.26
CA LYS A 51 -16.07 -14.79 -32.13
C LYS A 51 -16.32 -16.27 -32.40
N LYS A 52 -15.35 -16.96 -33.02
CA LYS A 52 -15.41 -18.41 -33.29
C LYS A 52 -14.68 -19.23 -32.22
N GLY A 53 -14.24 -18.60 -31.14
CA GLY A 53 -13.54 -19.23 -30.01
C GLY A 53 -12.10 -19.60 -30.28
N ARG A 54 -11.46 -19.00 -31.32
CA ARG A 54 -10.07 -19.27 -31.70
C ARG A 54 -9.16 -18.17 -31.14
N TYR A 55 -7.95 -18.57 -30.77
CA TYR A 55 -6.93 -17.73 -30.16
C TYR A 55 -5.83 -17.34 -31.17
N THR A 56 -5.33 -16.14 -31.05
CA THR A 56 -4.17 -15.61 -31.77
C THR A 56 -3.44 -14.59 -30.88
N MET A 57 -2.17 -14.31 -31.20
CA MET A 57 -1.47 -13.19 -30.55
C MET A 57 -2.16 -11.87 -30.92
N THR A 58 -2.40 -11.02 -29.95
CA THR A 58 -2.99 -9.68 -30.20
C THR A 58 -2.11 -8.87 -31.16
N SER A 59 -0.79 -9.02 -31.10
CA SER A 59 0.16 -8.40 -32.03
C SER A 59 0.01 -8.85 -33.49
N ASN A 60 -0.69 -9.95 -33.75
CA ASN A 60 -1.01 -10.44 -35.12
C ASN A 60 -2.34 -9.89 -35.63
N THR A 61 -2.98 -8.99 -34.88
CA THR A 61 -4.24 -8.35 -35.24
C THR A 61 -4.07 -6.83 -35.42
N SER A 62 -5.10 -6.13 -35.92
CA SER A 62 -5.14 -4.66 -35.94
C SER A 62 -5.45 -4.04 -34.57
N LEU A 63 -5.70 -4.87 -33.55
CA LEU A 63 -6.12 -4.42 -32.23
C LEU A 63 -4.97 -3.76 -31.48
N LYS A 64 -5.30 -2.67 -30.80
CA LYS A 64 -4.38 -1.98 -29.88
C LYS A 64 -4.94 -2.00 -28.46
N LYS A 65 -4.06 -2.20 -27.48
CA LYS A 65 -4.38 -2.06 -26.07
C LYS A 65 -4.23 -0.62 -25.65
N GLY A 66 -5.19 -0.11 -24.89
CA GLY A 66 -5.14 1.24 -24.35
C GLY A 66 -5.96 1.36 -23.09
N LYS A 67 -5.87 2.52 -22.44
CA LYS A 67 -6.58 2.87 -21.21
C LYS A 67 -7.63 3.94 -21.52
N ILE A 68 -8.83 3.76 -21.02
CA ILE A 68 -9.92 4.73 -21.17
C ILE A 68 -9.68 5.92 -20.23
N LYS A 69 -9.85 7.13 -20.79
CA LYS A 69 -9.93 8.38 -20.05
C LYS A 69 -11.21 9.09 -20.44
N ILE A 70 -12.11 9.26 -19.47
CA ILE A 70 -13.36 9.97 -19.69
C ILE A 70 -13.11 11.46 -19.46
N THR A 71 -13.44 12.29 -20.46
CA THR A 71 -13.26 13.73 -20.38
C THR A 71 -14.61 14.44 -20.50
N LYS A 72 -14.84 15.51 -19.70
CA LYS A 72 -16.10 16.28 -19.70
C LYS A 72 -16.43 16.94 -21.07
N ARG A 73 -15.41 17.23 -21.88
CA ARG A 73 -15.60 17.94 -23.17
C ARG A 73 -15.70 17.02 -24.38
N LYS A 74 -14.94 15.91 -24.39
CA LYS A 74 -14.81 15.02 -25.54
C LYS A 74 -15.42 13.65 -25.33
N GLY A 75 -15.93 13.36 -24.11
CA GLY A 75 -16.33 12.02 -23.71
C GLY A 75 -15.13 11.08 -23.54
N PRO A 76 -15.34 9.75 -23.64
CA PRO A 76 -14.27 8.79 -23.49
C PRO A 76 -13.28 8.82 -24.66
N ILE A 77 -12.00 8.82 -24.32
CA ILE A 77 -10.87 8.65 -25.24
C ILE A 77 -10.05 7.43 -24.80
N VAL A 78 -9.38 6.78 -25.73
CA VAL A 78 -8.39 5.77 -25.44
C VAL A 78 -7.01 6.41 -25.47
N VAL A 79 -6.24 6.22 -24.42
CA VAL A 79 -4.84 6.62 -24.33
C VAL A 79 -3.97 5.37 -24.49
N PHE A 80 -3.04 5.39 -25.44
CA PHE A 80 -2.14 4.28 -25.72
C PHE A 80 -0.81 4.43 -24.96
N GLU A 81 -0.01 3.38 -24.95
CA GLU A 81 1.29 3.34 -24.26
C GLU A 81 2.27 4.41 -24.80
N ASP A 82 2.21 4.70 -26.10
CA ASP A 82 2.98 5.77 -26.76
C ASP A 82 2.43 7.18 -26.48
N LYS A 83 1.46 7.32 -25.57
CA LYS A 83 0.75 8.55 -25.20
C LYS A 83 -0.11 9.16 -26.31
N THR A 84 -0.28 8.48 -27.44
CA THR A 84 -1.27 8.90 -28.46
C THR A 84 -2.68 8.64 -27.98
N GLU A 85 -3.66 9.40 -28.52
CA GLU A 85 -5.06 9.34 -28.12
C GLU A 85 -5.95 9.08 -29.32
N ALA A 86 -7.05 8.37 -29.10
CA ALA A 86 -8.13 8.22 -30.09
C ALA A 86 -9.50 8.41 -29.42
N LEU A 87 -10.43 9.02 -30.14
CA LEU A 87 -11.82 9.16 -29.68
C LEU A 87 -12.50 7.79 -29.68
N VAL A 88 -13.23 7.47 -28.62
CA VAL A 88 -14.04 6.24 -28.59
C VAL A 88 -15.31 6.41 -29.43
N SER A 89 -15.72 5.36 -30.12
CA SER A 89 -16.98 5.32 -30.84
C SER A 89 -18.15 5.60 -29.90
N TYR A 90 -19.06 6.49 -30.28
CA TYR A 90 -20.23 6.88 -29.47
C TYR A 90 -21.09 5.68 -29.01
N LYS A 91 -21.13 4.62 -29.82
CA LYS A 91 -21.87 3.39 -29.46
C LYS A 91 -21.33 2.68 -28.24
N ASP A 92 -20.05 2.86 -27.95
CA ASP A 92 -19.37 2.16 -26.88
C ASP A 92 -19.33 2.99 -25.57
N HIS A 93 -19.71 4.30 -25.61
CA HIS A 93 -19.61 5.21 -24.46
C HIS A 93 -20.29 4.69 -23.19
N LYS A 94 -21.51 4.13 -23.32
CA LYS A 94 -22.31 3.69 -22.17
C LYS A 94 -21.76 2.46 -21.43
N SER A 95 -20.85 1.73 -22.05
CA SER A 95 -20.29 0.49 -21.49
C SER A 95 -18.92 0.68 -20.85
N LEU A 96 -18.38 1.89 -20.91
CA LEU A 96 -17.00 2.18 -20.47
C LEU A 96 -16.98 2.99 -19.20
N GLU A 97 -16.00 2.67 -18.39
CA GLU A 97 -15.65 3.39 -17.18
C GLU A 97 -14.26 4.02 -17.30
N ASN A 98 -14.03 5.07 -16.52
CA ASN A 98 -12.72 5.70 -16.50
C ASN A 98 -11.67 4.69 -16.02
N HIS A 99 -10.52 4.65 -16.68
CA HIS A 99 -9.43 3.72 -16.44
C HIS A 99 -9.63 2.26 -16.91
N ASP A 100 -10.76 1.92 -17.56
CA ASP A 100 -10.91 0.62 -18.23
C ASP A 100 -9.72 0.34 -19.14
N ILE A 101 -9.15 -0.85 -19.06
CA ILE A 101 -8.13 -1.34 -20.00
C ILE A 101 -8.86 -2.10 -21.10
N VAL A 102 -8.68 -1.66 -22.32
CA VAL A 102 -9.46 -2.13 -23.47
C VAL A 102 -8.58 -2.56 -24.63
N LEU A 103 -9.10 -3.49 -25.43
CA LEU A 103 -8.64 -3.72 -26.81
C LEU A 103 -9.57 -2.98 -27.75
N VAL A 104 -8.99 -2.20 -28.63
CA VAL A 104 -9.73 -1.38 -29.61
C VAL A 104 -9.23 -1.65 -31.03
N ASP A 105 -10.15 -1.56 -31.98
CA ASP A 105 -9.85 -1.46 -33.40
C ASP A 105 -9.94 0.02 -33.82
N ILE A 106 -8.90 0.53 -34.50
CA ILE A 106 -8.79 1.94 -34.84
C ILE A 106 -9.07 2.12 -36.31
N SER A 107 -10.08 2.93 -36.62
CA SER A 107 -10.36 3.39 -37.97
C SER A 107 -10.66 4.88 -37.95
N ASN A 108 -10.05 5.64 -38.87
CA ASN A 108 -10.25 7.08 -39.04
C ASN A 108 -10.15 7.87 -37.72
N ASN A 109 -9.12 7.58 -36.93
CA ASN A 109 -8.87 8.18 -35.59
C ASN A 109 -9.99 7.95 -34.56
N THR A 110 -10.86 6.97 -34.82
CA THR A 110 -11.92 6.54 -33.90
C THR A 110 -11.63 5.13 -33.44
N ALA A 111 -11.62 4.93 -32.12
CA ALA A 111 -11.42 3.65 -31.49
C ALA A 111 -12.77 2.96 -31.25
N LYS A 112 -12.95 1.78 -31.81
CA LYS A 112 -14.07 0.89 -31.52
C LYS A 112 -13.62 -0.12 -30.48
N VAL A 113 -14.31 -0.19 -29.35
CA VAL A 113 -13.99 -1.15 -28.30
C VAL A 113 -14.40 -2.55 -28.74
N VAL A 114 -13.43 -3.44 -28.77
CA VAL A 114 -13.62 -4.85 -29.11
C VAL A 114 -13.79 -5.70 -27.85
N LYS A 115 -13.03 -5.37 -26.81
CA LYS A 115 -13.07 -6.06 -25.53
C LYS A 115 -12.60 -5.15 -24.40
N ILE A 116 -13.28 -5.19 -23.25
CA ILE A 116 -12.77 -4.68 -21.99
C ILE A 116 -11.95 -5.81 -21.36
N LEU A 117 -10.63 -5.59 -21.18
CA LEU A 117 -9.72 -6.57 -20.61
C LEU A 117 -9.78 -6.56 -19.08
N LYS A 118 -9.78 -5.36 -18.52
CA LYS A 118 -9.80 -5.14 -17.07
C LYS A 118 -10.53 -3.85 -16.75
N ARG A 119 -11.36 -3.88 -15.72
CA ARG A 119 -11.90 -2.69 -15.08
C ARG A 119 -11.04 -2.39 -13.86
N GLU A 120 -10.39 -1.23 -13.88
CA GLU A 120 -9.63 -0.74 -12.75
C GLU A 120 -10.48 0.31 -12.04
N TYR A 121 -11.14 -0.14 -10.99
CA TYR A 121 -11.82 0.76 -10.07
C TYR A 121 -10.77 1.41 -9.18
N HIS A 122 -10.66 2.73 -9.25
CA HIS A 122 -9.78 3.50 -8.38
C HIS A 122 -10.63 4.35 -7.45
N ASP A 123 -10.34 4.25 -6.18
CA ASP A 123 -10.90 5.16 -5.20
C ASP A 123 -10.50 6.59 -5.57
N TYR A 124 -11.37 7.54 -5.33
CA TYR A 124 -11.11 8.94 -5.64
C TYR A 124 -11.69 9.87 -4.59
N ILE A 125 -11.08 11.03 -4.43
CA ILE A 125 -11.52 12.04 -3.49
C ILE A 125 -12.47 13.00 -4.18
N GLY A 126 -13.61 13.29 -3.54
CA GLY A 126 -14.55 14.30 -4.01
C GLY A 126 -15.01 15.21 -2.89
N GLU A 127 -15.65 16.31 -3.26
CA GLU A 127 -16.22 17.30 -2.35
C GLU A 127 -17.74 17.16 -2.31
N VAL A 128 -18.30 17.14 -1.10
CA VAL A 128 -19.74 17.16 -0.90
C VAL A 128 -20.29 18.55 -1.23
N ILE A 129 -21.18 18.60 -2.20
CA ILE A 129 -21.89 19.80 -2.60
C ILE A 129 -23.40 19.55 -2.67
N LYS A 130 -24.17 20.61 -2.78
CA LYS A 130 -25.63 20.52 -2.97
C LYS A 130 -25.98 20.90 -4.39
N GLU A 131 -26.73 20.05 -5.08
CA GLU A 131 -27.26 20.32 -6.41
C GLU A 131 -28.78 20.06 -6.41
N GLY A 132 -29.55 21.13 -6.51
CA GLY A 132 -31.01 21.06 -6.37
C GLY A 132 -31.43 20.55 -4.98
N LYS A 133 -32.08 19.39 -4.94
CA LYS A 133 -32.51 18.72 -3.70
C LYS A 133 -31.51 17.69 -3.20
N ASN A 134 -30.50 17.32 -4.00
CA ASN A 134 -29.59 16.23 -3.73
C ASN A 134 -28.28 16.74 -3.13
N TYR A 135 -27.71 15.95 -2.23
CA TYR A 135 -26.32 16.03 -1.84
C TYR A 135 -25.53 15.09 -2.74
N ILE A 136 -24.49 15.60 -3.33
CA ILE A 136 -23.66 14.84 -4.27
C ILE A 136 -22.19 15.00 -3.92
N VAL A 137 -21.38 14.01 -4.31
CA VAL A 137 -19.92 14.13 -4.29
C VAL A 137 -19.46 14.50 -5.69
N ARG A 138 -18.76 15.60 -5.79
CA ARG A 138 -18.19 16.11 -7.05
C ARG A 138 -16.67 15.95 -7.09
N ASN A 139 -16.21 15.39 -8.18
CA ASN A 139 -14.80 15.38 -8.57
C ASN A 139 -14.68 15.85 -10.02
N LYS A 140 -13.52 16.42 -10.40
CA LYS A 140 -13.31 16.96 -11.77
C LYS A 140 -13.23 15.88 -12.87
N ASP A 141 -12.81 14.65 -12.49
CA ASP A 141 -12.47 13.57 -13.43
C ASP A 141 -13.49 12.41 -13.40
N TYR A 142 -14.44 12.42 -12.45
CA TYR A 142 -15.43 11.37 -12.23
C TYR A 142 -16.85 11.92 -12.32
N GLU A 143 -17.83 11.05 -12.55
CA GLU A 143 -19.24 11.40 -12.49
C GLU A 143 -19.66 11.76 -11.06
N ASP A 144 -20.65 12.66 -10.94
CA ASP A 144 -21.19 13.06 -9.65
C ASP A 144 -21.93 11.88 -8.99
N VAL A 145 -21.61 11.58 -7.74
CA VAL A 145 -22.25 10.51 -6.95
C VAL A 145 -23.30 11.11 -6.04
N ILE A 146 -24.53 10.61 -6.13
CA ILE A 146 -25.63 11.01 -5.24
C ILE A 146 -25.45 10.31 -3.91
N LEU A 147 -25.46 11.09 -2.82
CA LEU A 147 -25.31 10.58 -1.46
C LEU A 147 -26.65 10.19 -0.85
N ASN A 148 -26.69 9.02 -0.24
CA ASN A 148 -27.80 8.56 0.59
C ASN A 148 -27.71 9.08 2.04
N THR A 149 -26.52 9.49 2.47
CA THR A 149 -26.23 10.05 3.80
C THR A 149 -25.88 11.52 3.66
N ILE A 150 -26.33 12.35 4.61
CA ILE A 150 -26.06 13.79 4.60
C ILE A 150 -24.73 14.05 5.31
N TYR A 151 -23.81 14.67 4.59
CA TYR A 151 -22.57 15.22 5.12
C TYR A 151 -22.58 16.75 5.01
N PRO A 152 -21.87 17.48 5.85
CA PRO A 152 -21.71 18.92 5.72
C PRO A 152 -21.19 19.30 4.32
N LEU A 153 -21.67 20.42 3.78
CA LEU A 153 -21.16 20.92 2.49
C LEU A 153 -19.68 21.29 2.62
N GLY A 154 -18.89 20.96 1.61
CA GLY A 154 -17.43 21.15 1.64
C GLY A 154 -16.65 20.01 2.29
N THR A 155 -17.35 18.97 2.79
CA THR A 155 -16.65 17.77 3.27
C THR A 155 -15.94 17.07 2.13
N LYS A 156 -14.69 16.69 2.36
CA LYS A 156 -13.88 15.84 1.46
C LYS A 156 -14.06 14.39 1.86
N VAL A 157 -14.39 13.56 0.89
CA VAL A 157 -14.64 12.13 1.09
C VAL A 157 -13.89 11.31 0.08
N LEU A 158 -13.41 10.14 0.51
CA LEU A 158 -12.91 9.10 -0.37
C LEU A 158 -14.08 8.24 -0.82
N ILE A 159 -14.25 8.10 -2.12
CA ILE A 159 -15.28 7.27 -2.75
C ILE A 159 -14.65 5.98 -3.22
N ASP A 160 -15.28 4.86 -2.88
CA ASP A 160 -14.96 3.56 -3.45
C ASP A 160 -15.31 3.57 -4.95
N GLY A 161 -14.32 3.41 -5.79
CA GLY A 161 -14.49 3.50 -7.25
C GLY A 161 -15.37 2.40 -7.85
N LYS A 162 -15.65 1.33 -7.09
CA LYS A 162 -16.47 0.21 -7.56
C LYS A 162 -17.92 0.30 -7.08
N THR A 163 -18.14 0.65 -5.80
CA THR A 163 -19.49 0.71 -5.19
C THR A 163 -20.09 2.09 -5.25
N PHE A 164 -19.28 3.12 -5.49
CA PHE A 164 -19.66 4.54 -5.43
C PHE A 164 -20.17 4.97 -4.06
N GLU A 165 -19.75 4.26 -3.01
CA GLU A 165 -20.07 4.59 -1.62
C GLU A 165 -18.92 5.40 -0.99
N VAL A 166 -19.27 6.18 0.04
CA VAL A 166 -18.26 6.86 0.85
C VAL A 166 -17.50 5.83 1.67
N LYS A 167 -16.22 5.69 1.39
CA LYS A 167 -15.31 4.78 2.07
C LYS A 167 -14.70 5.43 3.32
N GLU A 168 -14.37 6.73 3.22
CA GLU A 168 -13.74 7.47 4.31
C GLU A 168 -14.06 8.96 4.22
N VAL A 169 -14.19 9.61 5.39
CA VAL A 169 -14.35 11.06 5.52
C VAL A 169 -13.00 11.67 5.88
N LEU A 170 -12.45 12.52 5.01
CA LEU A 170 -11.14 13.13 5.22
C LEU A 170 -11.20 14.36 6.13
N GLY A 171 -12.33 15.07 6.13
CA GLY A 171 -12.58 16.31 6.89
C GLY A 171 -13.26 17.38 6.04
N HIS A 172 -13.55 18.53 6.63
CA HIS A 172 -14.02 19.67 5.86
C HIS A 172 -12.87 20.34 5.14
N LYS A 173 -13.09 20.86 3.93
CA LYS A 173 -12.04 21.46 3.09
C LYS A 173 -11.26 22.60 3.74
N ASP A 174 -11.89 23.28 4.72
CA ASP A 174 -11.31 24.42 5.43
C ASP A 174 -10.67 23.97 6.78
N ASP A 175 -10.75 22.70 7.15
CA ASP A 175 -10.15 22.17 8.36
C ASP A 175 -8.64 21.95 8.16
N VAL A 176 -7.87 22.24 9.21
CA VAL A 176 -6.45 21.95 9.25
C VAL A 176 -6.23 20.44 9.14
N GLY A 177 -5.29 20.03 8.29
CA GLY A 177 -4.94 18.61 8.06
C GLY A 177 -5.76 17.91 6.98
N THR A 178 -6.90 18.47 6.51
CA THR A 178 -7.69 17.85 5.45
C THR A 178 -6.93 17.79 4.13
N ARG A 179 -6.19 18.85 3.80
CA ARG A 179 -5.39 18.88 2.56
C ARG A 179 -4.24 17.88 2.61
N GLU A 180 -3.62 17.72 3.76
CA GLU A 180 -2.57 16.74 4.01
C GLU A 180 -3.11 15.31 3.84
N LYS A 181 -4.29 15.01 4.40
CA LYS A 181 -4.97 13.73 4.21
C LYS A 181 -5.33 13.47 2.75
N GLU A 182 -5.82 14.48 2.00
CA GLU A 182 -6.05 14.35 0.55
C GLU A 182 -4.75 13.92 -0.16
N ILE A 183 -3.63 14.61 0.10
CA ILE A 183 -2.34 14.32 -0.53
C ILE A 183 -1.86 12.91 -0.18
N LEU A 184 -1.95 12.52 1.08
CA LEU A 184 -1.58 11.17 1.53
C LEU A 184 -2.41 10.11 0.80
N THR A 185 -3.73 10.28 0.75
CA THR A 185 -4.66 9.36 0.09
C THR A 185 -4.41 9.29 -1.42
N GLU A 186 -4.19 10.43 -2.10
CA GLU A 186 -3.87 10.50 -3.53
C GLU A 186 -2.56 9.77 -3.87
N ASN A 187 -1.63 9.66 -2.90
CA ASN A 187 -0.37 8.93 -3.04
C ASN A 187 -0.43 7.49 -2.49
N GLY A 188 -1.61 7.00 -2.15
CA GLY A 188 -1.82 5.61 -1.73
C GLY A 188 -1.46 5.31 -0.28
N PHE A 189 -1.21 6.32 0.56
CA PHE A 189 -1.00 6.13 1.98
C PHE A 189 -2.34 6.00 2.72
N PRO A 190 -2.56 4.90 3.48
CA PRO A 190 -3.72 4.80 4.37
C PRO A 190 -3.64 5.88 5.45
N ILE A 191 -4.73 6.58 5.71
CA ILE A 191 -4.79 7.66 6.72
C ILE A 191 -5.45 7.22 8.04
N SER A 192 -6.14 6.10 8.04
CA SER A 192 -6.76 5.47 9.22
C SER A 192 -6.25 4.04 9.40
N PHE A 193 -6.42 3.50 10.59
CA PHE A 193 -6.19 2.09 10.89
C PHE A 193 -7.52 1.34 10.78
N SER A 194 -7.50 0.08 10.32
CA SER A 194 -8.72 -0.73 10.20
C SER A 194 -9.28 -1.12 11.57
N ASP A 195 -10.57 -1.48 11.61
CA ASP A 195 -11.22 -1.93 12.85
C ASP A 195 -10.55 -3.22 13.39
N GLU A 196 -10.11 -4.11 12.50
CA GLU A 196 -9.37 -5.32 12.86
C GLU A 196 -8.02 -4.99 13.50
N TYR A 197 -7.28 -4.00 12.93
CA TYR A 197 -6.05 -3.50 13.54
C TYR A 197 -6.30 -2.95 14.94
N LEU A 198 -7.31 -2.10 15.09
CA LEU A 198 -7.64 -1.47 16.38
C LEU A 198 -8.05 -2.50 17.44
N LYS A 199 -8.71 -3.57 17.02
CA LYS A 199 -9.07 -4.68 17.90
C LYS A 199 -7.84 -5.47 18.36
N GLU A 200 -6.92 -5.81 17.46
CA GLU A 200 -5.66 -6.46 17.85
C GLU A 200 -4.79 -5.58 18.74
N LEU A 201 -4.89 -4.25 18.56
CA LEU A 201 -4.16 -3.29 19.37
C LEU A 201 -4.56 -3.33 20.85
N GLU A 202 -5.79 -3.74 21.18
CA GLU A 202 -6.24 -3.89 22.56
C GLU A 202 -5.47 -4.98 23.33
N ASP A 203 -4.91 -5.96 22.62
CA ASP A 203 -4.11 -7.04 23.19
C ASP A 203 -2.64 -6.64 23.40
N ILE A 204 -2.21 -5.48 22.89
CA ILE A 204 -0.83 -4.99 23.09
C ILE A 204 -0.72 -4.35 24.48
N PRO A 205 0.18 -4.82 25.34
CA PRO A 205 0.33 -4.28 26.68
C PRO A 205 0.93 -2.86 26.63
N SER A 206 0.62 -2.05 27.66
CA SER A 206 1.21 -0.72 27.82
C SER A 206 2.55 -0.74 28.58
N GLU A 207 2.84 -1.83 29.30
CA GLU A 207 4.05 -2.01 30.12
C GLU A 207 4.46 -3.48 30.13
N ILE A 208 5.70 -3.77 30.48
CA ILE A 208 6.23 -5.13 30.61
C ILE A 208 5.97 -5.62 32.03
N SER A 209 5.31 -6.77 32.18
CA SER A 209 5.06 -7.37 33.49
C SER A 209 6.32 -8.04 34.07
N GLU A 210 6.41 -8.15 35.40
CA GLU A 210 7.49 -8.87 36.07
C GLU A 210 7.58 -10.34 35.63
N GLU A 211 6.46 -10.97 35.34
CA GLU A 211 6.42 -12.36 34.85
C GLU A 211 7.06 -12.48 33.46
N GLU A 212 6.78 -11.53 32.54
CA GLU A 212 7.42 -11.46 31.23
C GLU A 212 8.92 -11.23 31.34
N ILE A 213 9.37 -10.36 32.25
CA ILE A 213 10.79 -10.13 32.53
C ILE A 213 11.47 -11.41 32.95
N ILE A 214 10.91 -12.12 33.94
CA ILE A 214 11.46 -13.38 34.45
C ILE A 214 11.52 -14.44 33.35
N THR A 215 10.45 -14.58 32.57
CA THR A 215 10.35 -15.55 31.49
C THR A 215 11.35 -15.25 30.38
N SER A 216 11.43 -13.98 29.96
CA SER A 216 12.37 -13.54 28.93
C SER A 216 13.83 -13.75 29.32
N LYS A 217 14.19 -13.50 30.60
CA LYS A 217 15.53 -13.78 31.13
C LYS A 217 15.87 -15.27 31.06
N ARG A 218 14.91 -16.15 31.36
CA ARG A 218 15.10 -17.63 31.22
C ARG A 218 15.32 -18.03 29.76
N ASN A 219 14.74 -17.30 28.82
CA ASN A 219 14.89 -17.51 27.39
C ASN A 219 16.11 -16.80 26.78
N GLY A 220 17.01 -16.26 27.59
CA GLY A 220 18.29 -15.72 27.18
C GLY A 220 18.29 -14.22 26.86
N VAL A 221 17.18 -13.50 27.10
CA VAL A 221 17.14 -12.04 27.05
C VAL A 221 17.97 -11.46 28.18
N LYS A 222 18.86 -10.53 27.86
CA LYS A 222 19.75 -9.93 28.86
C LYS A 222 19.10 -8.77 29.58
N ASP A 223 19.11 -8.80 30.89
CA ASP A 223 18.68 -7.69 31.72
C ASP A 223 19.86 -6.71 31.90
N ILE A 224 19.78 -5.57 31.23
CA ILE A 224 20.81 -4.52 31.30
C ILE A 224 20.23 -3.19 31.82
N ARG A 225 19.13 -3.24 32.58
CA ARG A 225 18.49 -2.06 33.20
C ARG A 225 19.38 -1.28 34.15
N ASN A 226 20.48 -1.89 34.64
CA ASN A 226 21.50 -1.24 35.46
C ASN A 226 22.46 -0.37 34.65
N ILE A 227 22.50 -0.50 33.32
CA ILE A 227 23.32 0.36 32.43
C ILE A 227 22.61 1.70 32.24
N SER A 228 23.36 2.80 32.40
CA SER A 228 22.83 4.14 32.16
C SER A 228 22.75 4.42 30.68
N LEU A 229 21.56 4.20 30.10
CA LEU A 229 21.23 4.55 28.72
C LEU A 229 20.39 5.82 28.71
N VAL A 230 20.55 6.63 27.68
CA VAL A 230 19.75 7.85 27.43
C VAL A 230 19.27 7.86 25.99
N THR A 231 18.12 8.48 25.74
CA THR A 231 17.66 8.79 24.38
C THR A 231 18.05 10.23 24.04
N ILE A 232 18.32 10.52 22.74
CA ILE A 232 18.71 11.87 22.26
C ILE A 232 17.90 12.16 21.01
N ASP A 233 16.90 13.04 21.15
CA ASP A 233 15.89 13.26 20.11
C ASP A 233 15.56 14.74 19.95
N GLY A 234 14.68 15.04 18.97
CA GLY A 234 14.10 16.37 18.82
C GLY A 234 13.15 16.73 19.97
N ASP A 235 12.90 18.03 20.18
CA ASP A 235 12.09 18.52 21.31
C ASP A 235 10.66 17.94 21.33
N ASP A 236 10.06 17.71 20.15
CA ASP A 236 8.67 17.25 20.00
C ASP A 236 8.56 15.74 19.80
N THR A 237 9.67 14.99 19.77
CA THR A 237 9.69 13.54 19.57
C THR A 237 9.03 12.82 20.75
N LYS A 238 8.23 11.77 20.46
CA LYS A 238 7.56 10.91 21.44
C LYS A 238 7.87 9.42 21.24
N ASP A 239 8.34 9.06 20.09
CA ASP A 239 8.72 7.71 19.64
C ASP A 239 10.26 7.57 19.74
N PHE A 240 10.73 7.30 20.96
CA PHE A 240 12.17 7.14 21.24
C PHE A 240 12.59 5.74 20.81
N ASP A 241 13.14 5.63 19.59
CA ASP A 241 13.46 4.34 18.97
C ASP A 241 14.79 3.78 19.45
N ASP A 242 15.76 4.65 19.82
CA ASP A 242 17.09 4.25 20.25
C ASP A 242 17.53 4.91 21.55
N ALA A 243 18.37 4.19 22.26
CA ALA A 243 19.06 4.66 23.47
C ALA A 243 20.53 4.26 23.45
N VAL A 244 21.37 5.18 23.89
CA VAL A 244 22.82 5.03 23.88
C VAL A 244 23.41 5.23 25.26
N GLY A 245 24.56 4.63 25.51
CA GLY A 245 25.30 4.81 26.75
C GLY A 245 26.67 4.12 26.72
N VAL A 246 27.46 4.39 27.77
CA VAL A 246 28.79 3.79 27.94
C VAL A 246 28.82 3.07 29.30
N TYR A 247 29.33 1.85 29.31
CA TYR A 247 29.53 1.09 30.53
C TYR A 247 30.78 0.21 30.37
N ASN A 248 31.71 0.28 31.34
CA ASN A 248 33.00 -0.43 31.33
C ASN A 248 33.77 -0.29 30.00
N ASP A 249 33.85 0.95 29.49
CA ASP A 249 34.52 1.35 28.24
C ASP A 249 33.91 0.74 26.94
N ASP A 250 32.81 0.02 27.05
CA ASP A 250 32.02 -0.43 25.89
C ASP A 250 30.87 0.55 25.64
N ILE A 251 30.58 0.79 24.33
CA ILE A 251 29.40 1.54 23.90
C ILE A 251 28.23 0.58 23.76
N TYR A 252 27.07 1.02 24.24
CA TYR A 252 25.79 0.32 24.10
C TYR A 252 24.84 1.14 23.25
N VAL A 253 24.27 0.51 22.23
CA VAL A 253 23.20 1.06 21.40
C VAL A 253 22.04 0.08 21.48
N SER A 254 20.90 0.53 21.98
CA SER A 254 19.70 -0.26 22.17
C SER A 254 18.59 0.29 21.30
N ILE A 255 18.00 -0.55 20.46
CA ILE A 255 16.86 -0.20 19.61
C ILE A 255 15.61 -0.90 20.14
N ALA A 256 14.47 -0.22 20.14
CA ALA A 256 13.18 -0.77 20.54
C ALA A 256 12.88 -2.08 19.80
N ASN A 257 12.50 -3.14 20.53
CA ASN A 257 12.20 -4.44 19.91
C ASN A 257 10.73 -4.54 19.51
N VAL A 258 10.35 -3.88 18.40
CA VAL A 258 9.00 -3.87 17.84
C VAL A 258 8.52 -5.29 17.53
N ALA A 259 9.40 -6.16 17.02
CA ALA A 259 9.07 -7.55 16.70
C ALA A 259 8.67 -8.41 17.92
N ASN A 260 8.89 -7.90 19.16
CA ASN A 260 8.37 -8.56 20.35
C ASN A 260 6.84 -8.52 20.40
N TYR A 261 6.24 -7.46 19.88
CA TYR A 261 4.80 -7.19 19.98
C TYR A 261 4.07 -7.44 18.65
N ILE A 262 4.68 -7.11 17.52
CA ILE A 262 4.07 -7.28 16.20
C ILE A 262 4.55 -8.59 15.58
N LYS A 263 3.62 -9.52 15.38
CA LYS A 263 3.91 -10.84 14.84
C LYS A 263 3.52 -10.95 13.37
N ASP A 264 4.31 -11.70 12.62
CA ASP A 264 4.04 -12.01 11.21
C ASP A 264 2.64 -12.63 11.04
N GLY A 265 1.88 -12.15 10.06
CA GLY A 265 0.54 -12.62 9.75
C GLY A 265 -0.60 -12.05 10.62
N THR A 266 -0.32 -11.10 11.52
CA THR A 266 -1.36 -10.34 12.24
C THR A 266 -1.87 -9.16 11.42
N CYS A 267 -3.07 -8.63 11.72
CA CYS A 267 -3.59 -7.45 11.04
C CYS A 267 -2.70 -6.21 11.25
N ILE A 268 -2.12 -6.07 12.45
CA ILE A 268 -1.14 -5.01 12.74
C ILE A 268 0.08 -5.13 11.83
N TRP A 269 0.62 -6.34 11.66
CA TRP A 269 1.77 -6.58 10.78
C TRP A 269 1.45 -6.28 9.31
N GLU A 270 0.30 -6.78 8.82
CA GLU A 270 -0.12 -6.55 7.42
C GLU A 270 -0.33 -5.07 7.09
N ASP A 271 -0.98 -4.32 7.99
CA ASP A 271 -1.20 -2.88 7.81
C ASP A 271 0.13 -2.11 7.88
N THR A 272 1.01 -2.47 8.84
CA THR A 272 2.35 -1.91 8.95
C THR A 272 3.16 -2.11 7.67
N MET A 273 3.11 -3.30 7.07
CA MET A 273 3.79 -3.58 5.79
C MET A 273 3.21 -2.79 4.63
N LYS A 274 1.89 -2.54 4.61
CA LYS A 274 1.25 -1.68 3.60
C LYS A 274 1.66 -0.22 3.74
N ARG A 275 1.78 0.29 4.97
CA ARG A 275 2.23 1.67 5.23
C ARG A 275 3.70 1.86 4.90
N GLY A 276 4.55 0.93 5.30
CA GLY A 276 5.98 0.88 5.01
C GLY A 276 6.83 1.93 5.70
N ILE A 277 6.28 3.13 5.95
CA ILE A 277 6.95 4.27 6.61
C ILE A 277 5.96 5.12 7.40
N SER A 278 6.44 5.89 8.37
CA SER A 278 5.72 7.06 8.90
C SER A 278 5.93 8.26 7.98
N VAL A 279 4.87 9.04 7.74
CA VAL A 279 4.92 10.24 6.91
C VAL A 279 4.61 11.46 7.76
N TYR A 280 5.40 12.52 7.62
CA TYR A 280 5.33 13.74 8.43
C TYR A 280 4.94 14.96 7.58
N PRO A 281 3.65 15.12 7.18
CA PRO A 281 3.20 16.34 6.53
C PRO A 281 3.22 17.51 7.52
N PRO A 282 3.17 18.76 7.04
CA PRO A 282 3.08 19.92 7.92
C PRO A 282 1.90 19.80 8.90
N GLY A 283 2.17 19.90 10.20
CA GLY A 283 1.15 19.93 11.26
C GLY A 283 0.46 18.60 11.60
N MET A 284 0.87 17.47 11.00
CA MET A 284 0.34 16.14 11.36
C MET A 284 1.39 15.05 11.20
N VAL A 285 1.10 13.89 11.79
CA VAL A 285 1.87 12.66 11.58
C VAL A 285 0.91 11.59 11.06
N ASN A 286 1.29 10.91 9.98
CA ASN A 286 0.64 9.67 9.54
C ASN A 286 1.58 8.50 9.88
N PRO A 287 1.43 7.88 11.05
CA PRO A 287 2.42 6.95 11.58
C PRO A 287 2.31 5.58 10.90
N MET A 288 3.45 4.88 10.77
CA MET A 288 3.50 3.50 10.32
C MET A 288 2.85 2.57 11.36
N LEU A 289 3.06 2.85 12.63
CA LEU A 289 2.51 2.12 13.77
C LEU A 289 1.60 3.04 14.59
N HIS A 290 0.51 2.48 15.13
CA HIS A 290 -0.36 3.25 16.04
C HIS A 290 0.43 3.77 17.25
N HIS A 291 0.03 4.94 17.76
CA HIS A 291 0.73 5.62 18.86
C HIS A 291 0.87 4.77 20.14
N ASN A 292 -0.06 3.89 20.44
CA ASN A 292 0.04 2.96 21.58
C ASN A 292 1.26 2.04 21.46
N ILE A 293 1.72 1.78 20.25
CA ILE A 293 2.92 0.99 19.99
C ILE A 293 4.13 1.92 19.89
N SER A 294 4.14 2.86 18.93
CA SER A 294 5.32 3.68 18.66
C SER A 294 5.68 4.64 19.79
N ASN A 295 4.69 5.30 20.39
CA ASN A 295 4.91 6.26 21.48
C ASN A 295 4.69 5.63 22.88
N GLY A 296 4.23 4.37 22.91
CA GLY A 296 3.91 3.61 24.12
C GLY A 296 4.96 2.53 24.42
N ILE A 297 4.53 1.26 24.25
CA ILE A 297 5.33 0.10 24.68
C ILE A 297 6.68 -0.04 23.96
N CYS A 298 6.81 0.47 22.73
CA CYS A 298 8.07 0.46 21.97
C CYS A 298 8.91 1.73 22.18
N SER A 299 8.34 2.82 22.71
CA SER A 299 9.14 4.02 23.01
C SER A 299 10.00 3.80 24.24
N LEU A 300 11.30 4.11 24.15
CA LEU A 300 12.28 3.95 25.23
C LEU A 300 12.19 5.09 26.26
N ILE A 301 10.97 5.25 26.81
CA ILE A 301 10.62 6.31 27.77
C ILE A 301 11.48 6.19 29.04
N PRO A 302 12.00 7.30 29.59
CA PRO A 302 12.77 7.28 30.81
C PRO A 302 12.01 6.69 32.00
N GLY A 303 12.68 5.77 32.72
CA GLY A 303 12.12 5.13 33.92
C GLY A 303 11.26 3.89 33.63
N GLU A 304 10.93 3.64 32.37
CA GLU A 304 10.11 2.51 31.95
C GLU A 304 10.98 1.34 31.47
N ASP A 305 10.58 0.12 31.82
CA ASP A 305 11.21 -1.09 31.31
C ASP A 305 10.75 -1.36 29.88
N ARG A 306 11.70 -1.64 28.98
CA ARG A 306 11.40 -1.87 27.56
C ARG A 306 12.22 -3.03 27.00
N PHE A 307 11.59 -3.86 26.15
CA PHE A 307 12.32 -4.81 25.33
C PHE A 307 13.07 -4.09 24.21
N SER A 308 14.33 -4.46 24.05
CA SER A 308 15.20 -3.89 23.03
C SER A 308 16.09 -4.95 22.38
N VAL A 309 16.70 -4.60 21.26
CA VAL A 309 17.85 -5.29 20.68
C VAL A 309 19.05 -4.40 20.92
N THR A 310 19.99 -4.88 21.72
CA THR A 310 21.18 -4.11 22.09
C THR A 310 22.41 -4.60 21.36
N THR A 311 23.16 -3.65 20.82
CA THR A 311 24.52 -3.85 20.34
C THR A 311 25.50 -3.29 21.36
N SER A 312 26.35 -4.15 21.96
CA SER A 312 27.49 -3.70 22.75
C SER A 312 28.75 -3.71 21.89
N ILE A 313 29.47 -2.59 21.87
CA ILE A 313 30.62 -2.35 20.98
C ILE A 313 31.84 -2.07 21.84
N LYS A 314 32.87 -2.89 21.66
CA LYS A 314 34.16 -2.70 22.33
C LYS A 314 35.08 -1.84 21.44
N LEU A 315 35.67 -0.80 22.02
CA LEU A 315 36.61 0.07 21.32
C LEU A 315 38.05 -0.21 21.78
N ASP A 316 39.02 0.10 20.91
CA ASP A 316 40.44 0.24 21.28
C ASP A 316 40.72 1.64 21.82
N ASP A 317 41.95 1.89 22.23
CA ASP A 317 42.42 3.17 22.77
C ASP A 317 42.35 4.33 21.76
N LYS A 318 42.10 4.04 20.48
CA LYS A 318 41.94 5.00 19.40
C LYS A 318 40.48 5.25 19.03
N GLY A 319 39.54 4.60 19.73
CA GLY A 319 38.11 4.68 19.42
C GLY A 319 37.68 3.82 18.23
N THR A 320 38.49 2.86 17.79
CA THR A 320 38.12 1.94 16.70
C THR A 320 37.40 0.72 17.27
N ALA A 321 36.26 0.34 16.64
CA ALA A 321 35.52 -0.87 17.05
C ALA A 321 36.33 -2.14 16.83
N ILE A 322 36.64 -2.88 17.92
CA ILE A 322 37.40 -4.14 17.88
C ILE A 322 36.46 -5.34 17.78
N SER A 323 35.33 -5.28 18.45
CA SER A 323 34.32 -6.32 18.45
C SER A 323 32.95 -5.78 18.81
N TYR A 324 31.92 -6.50 18.45
CA TYR A 324 30.56 -6.18 18.86
C TYR A 324 29.76 -7.46 19.16
N LYS A 325 28.68 -7.31 19.94
CA LYS A 325 27.71 -8.37 20.22
C LYS A 325 26.32 -7.79 20.10
N VAL A 326 25.42 -8.51 19.39
CA VAL A 326 24.01 -8.16 19.26
C VAL A 326 23.18 -9.19 20.02
N TYR A 327 22.25 -8.74 20.83
CA TYR A 327 21.40 -9.62 21.64
C TYR A 327 20.09 -8.94 22.04
N PRO A 328 19.01 -9.72 22.27
CA PRO A 328 17.79 -9.20 22.86
C PRO A 328 18.04 -8.82 24.32
N SER A 329 17.45 -7.72 24.75
CA SER A 329 17.69 -7.16 26.08
C SER A 329 16.44 -6.50 26.67
N ILE A 330 16.49 -6.28 28.00
CA ILE A 330 15.56 -5.43 28.72
C ILE A 330 16.38 -4.24 29.21
N ILE A 331 15.94 -3.04 28.89
CA ILE A 331 16.55 -1.78 29.28
C ILE A 331 15.59 -0.95 30.12
N ASN A 332 16.16 0.05 30.80
CA ASN A 332 15.41 1.13 31.45
C ASN A 332 16.18 2.42 31.19
N SER A 333 15.72 3.23 30.26
CA SER A 333 16.34 4.51 29.91
C SER A 333 16.34 5.43 31.13
N LYS A 334 17.43 6.13 31.38
CA LYS A 334 17.58 6.96 32.57
C LYS A 334 17.20 8.43 32.34
N LYS A 335 17.32 8.91 31.11
CA LYS A 335 16.99 10.29 30.77
C LYS A 335 16.67 10.39 29.26
N ARG A 336 15.69 11.21 28.93
CA ARG A 336 15.55 11.80 27.61
C ARG A 336 16.40 13.04 27.53
N MET A 337 17.22 13.16 26.52
CA MET A 337 17.98 14.36 26.18
C MET A 337 17.50 14.89 24.81
N THR A 338 17.66 16.17 24.60
CA THR A 338 17.42 16.79 23.29
C THR A 338 18.74 17.09 22.60
N TYR A 339 18.70 17.24 21.26
CA TYR A 339 19.90 17.63 20.51
C TYR A 339 20.48 18.97 20.98
N SER A 340 19.66 19.82 21.60
CA SER A 340 20.11 21.12 22.16
C SER A 340 20.77 20.99 23.53
N GLU A 341 20.59 19.86 24.23
CA GLU A 341 21.19 19.59 25.57
C GLU A 341 22.54 18.88 25.48
N VAL A 342 22.84 18.23 24.33
CA VAL A 342 24.08 17.49 24.07
C VAL A 342 25.03 18.32 23.23
#